data_a11a197cd108ef2498fb5f8fcaf318c4
#
_entry.id   a11a197cd108ef2498fb5f8fcaf318c4
#
_cell.length_a   1.000
_cell.length_b   1.000
_cell.length_c   1.000
_cell.angle_alpha   90.00
_cell.angle_beta   90.00
_cell.angle_gamma   90.00
#
_symmetry.space_group_name_H-M   'P 1'
#
loop_
_entity.id
_entity.type
_entity.pdbx_description
1 polymer ?
#
loop_
_entity_poly.entity_id
_entity_poly.type
_entity_poly.pdbx_seq_one_letter_code
_entity_poly.pdbx_strand_id
1 'polypeptide(L)'
;MPIILEPTDLSIQRAAEAMRAGRAVAFPTETVYGLGALTHDPRGIAEVYRMKWRPSNNPLIAHVLDAHGAREIVEGWDPRCDELTSRLWPGPLTLVLPRRASVPVEAVGGRATIAVRSPSDPVARRLLQELGGESISAPSANRSGHVSPTLASHVAEDFATELDLMILNGGRSEFGLESTVLDLTTARPTLLRPGTVTLESLRQILGDVDAPELMEQGASPGTAARHYAPRTPAVLIPINGMRAALALEPRPCAVLCFDPSHVPSPHTGITMPRDARLYASTLYDALRSADTLGCARILIEMPPSADGLWRAVVDRLRRASASA
;
A
#
# COMPACT_ATOMS: atom_id res chain seq x y z
N MET A 1 1.75 -24.43 1.31
CA MET A 1 2.19 -23.04 1.50
C MET A 1 2.21 -22.36 0.14
N PRO A 2 1.99 -21.05 0.04
CA PRO A 2 2.22 -20.29 -1.18
C PRO A 2 3.58 -20.59 -1.81
N ILE A 3 3.70 -20.38 -3.11
CA ILE A 3 4.91 -20.69 -3.89
C ILE A 3 5.66 -19.39 -4.16
N ILE A 4 6.78 -19.16 -3.47
CA ILE A 4 7.66 -18.03 -3.74
C ILE A 4 8.56 -18.40 -4.93
N LEU A 5 8.56 -17.56 -5.95
CA LEU A 5 9.30 -17.73 -7.21
C LEU A 5 10.31 -16.60 -7.39
N GLU A 6 11.56 -16.96 -7.67
CA GLU A 6 12.53 -15.97 -8.15
C GLU A 6 12.10 -15.42 -9.51
N PRO A 7 12.31 -14.11 -9.81
CA PRO A 7 11.73 -13.43 -10.96
C PRO A 7 12.47 -13.73 -12.27
N THR A 8 12.61 -15.01 -12.61
CA THR A 8 13.15 -15.46 -13.91
C THR A 8 12.12 -15.25 -15.01
N ASP A 9 12.54 -15.32 -16.29
CA ASP A 9 11.61 -15.21 -17.41
C ASP A 9 10.52 -16.29 -17.35
N LEU A 10 10.88 -17.51 -17.00
CA LEU A 10 9.93 -18.62 -16.84
C LEU A 10 8.91 -18.34 -15.71
N SER A 11 9.37 -17.78 -14.58
CA SER A 11 8.47 -17.45 -13.47
C SER A 11 7.50 -16.31 -13.82
N ILE A 12 7.97 -15.31 -14.55
CA ILE A 12 7.13 -14.22 -15.06
C ILE A 12 6.09 -14.74 -16.04
N GLN A 13 6.51 -15.59 -16.98
CA GLN A 13 5.59 -16.25 -17.94
C GLN A 13 4.51 -17.06 -17.21
N ARG A 14 4.90 -17.91 -16.24
CA ARG A 14 3.96 -18.70 -15.44
C ARG A 14 2.98 -17.83 -14.66
N ALA A 15 3.44 -16.70 -14.10
CA ALA A 15 2.60 -15.75 -13.41
C ALA A 15 1.58 -15.09 -14.35
N ALA A 16 2.02 -14.69 -15.56
CA ALA A 16 1.14 -14.16 -16.58
C ALA A 16 0.10 -15.18 -17.07
N GLU A 17 0.51 -16.43 -17.30
CA GLU A 17 -0.41 -17.54 -17.66
C GLU A 17 -1.45 -17.78 -16.54
N ALA A 18 -1.04 -17.76 -15.28
CA ALA A 18 -1.96 -17.88 -14.16
C ALA A 18 -3.00 -16.74 -14.14
N MET A 19 -2.57 -15.48 -14.37
CA MET A 19 -3.49 -14.35 -14.46
C MET A 19 -4.46 -14.48 -15.64
N ARG A 20 -4.00 -14.92 -16.81
CA ARG A 20 -4.86 -15.21 -17.98
C ARG A 20 -5.85 -16.35 -17.73
N ALA A 21 -5.50 -17.28 -16.84
CA ALA A 21 -6.39 -18.35 -16.37
C ALA A 21 -7.40 -17.88 -15.31
N GLY A 22 -7.42 -16.58 -14.96
CA GLY A 22 -8.32 -16.01 -13.96
C GLY A 22 -7.84 -16.20 -12.51
N ARG A 23 -6.55 -16.42 -12.28
CA ARG A 23 -5.97 -16.61 -10.95
C ARG A 23 -5.29 -15.33 -10.45
N ALA A 24 -5.32 -15.12 -9.14
CA ALA A 24 -4.56 -14.06 -8.50
C ALA A 24 -3.08 -14.44 -8.35
N VAL A 25 -2.20 -13.45 -8.51
CA VAL A 25 -0.75 -13.58 -8.31
C VAL A 25 -0.28 -12.44 -7.42
N ALA A 26 0.63 -12.71 -6.49
CA ALA A 26 1.31 -11.67 -5.72
C ALA A 26 2.61 -11.26 -6.41
N PHE A 27 2.84 -9.95 -6.46
CA PHE A 27 4.01 -9.37 -7.12
C PHE A 27 4.56 -8.17 -6.36
N PRO A 28 5.87 -7.90 -6.43
CA PRO A 28 6.47 -6.75 -5.80
C PRO A 28 6.07 -5.45 -6.52
N THR A 29 6.06 -4.36 -5.78
CA THR A 29 6.14 -3.02 -6.33
C THR A 29 7.13 -2.20 -5.50
N GLU A 30 7.54 -1.04 -6.00
CA GLU A 30 8.42 -0.14 -5.25
C GLU A 30 7.79 0.36 -3.94
N THR A 31 6.46 0.27 -3.81
CA THR A 31 5.70 0.68 -2.62
C THR A 31 5.49 -0.45 -1.62
N VAL A 32 4.67 -1.42 -1.96
CA VAL A 32 4.38 -2.64 -1.19
C VAL A 32 4.04 -3.78 -2.16
N TYR A 33 4.06 -5.03 -1.73
CA TYR A 33 3.60 -6.14 -2.56
C TYR A 33 2.11 -6.01 -2.87
N GLY A 34 1.74 -6.27 -4.14
CA GLY A 34 0.36 -6.32 -4.62
C GLY A 34 -0.13 -7.76 -4.78
N LEU A 35 -1.42 -8.02 -4.52
CA LEU A 35 -2.12 -9.23 -4.90
C LEU A 35 -3.09 -8.87 -6.01
N GLY A 36 -2.84 -9.31 -7.24
CA GLY A 36 -3.59 -8.82 -8.39
C GLY A 36 -4.03 -9.89 -9.37
N ALA A 37 -4.96 -9.47 -10.23
CA ALA A 37 -5.46 -10.20 -11.37
C ALA A 37 -5.69 -9.24 -12.55
N LEU A 38 -5.92 -9.77 -13.75
CA LEU A 38 -6.25 -8.94 -14.92
C LEU A 38 -7.48 -8.07 -14.64
N THR A 39 -7.39 -6.78 -14.94
CA THR A 39 -8.45 -5.80 -14.65
C THR A 39 -9.77 -6.17 -15.34
N HIS A 40 -9.71 -6.75 -16.52
CA HIS A 40 -10.88 -7.14 -17.33
C HIS A 40 -11.36 -8.58 -17.09
N ASP A 41 -10.76 -9.32 -16.12
CA ASP A 41 -11.25 -10.67 -15.76
C ASP A 41 -11.97 -10.67 -14.39
N PRO A 42 -13.33 -10.68 -14.39
CA PRO A 42 -14.10 -10.72 -13.14
C PRO A 42 -13.80 -11.93 -12.26
N ARG A 43 -13.35 -13.06 -12.82
CA ARG A 43 -13.01 -14.28 -12.06
C ARG A 43 -11.77 -14.02 -11.19
N GLY A 44 -10.72 -13.48 -11.79
CA GLY A 44 -9.49 -13.14 -11.08
C GLY A 44 -9.72 -12.01 -10.05
N ILE A 45 -10.54 -11.01 -10.40
CA ILE A 45 -10.95 -9.95 -9.46
C ILE A 45 -11.68 -10.55 -8.25
N ALA A 46 -12.64 -11.45 -8.46
CA ALA A 46 -13.36 -12.13 -7.38
C ALA A 46 -12.41 -12.95 -6.49
N GLU A 47 -11.40 -13.61 -7.08
CA GLU A 47 -10.39 -14.36 -6.33
C GLU A 47 -9.56 -13.41 -5.43
N VAL A 48 -9.15 -12.25 -5.92
CA VAL A 48 -8.43 -11.24 -5.11
C VAL A 48 -9.27 -10.80 -3.90
N TYR A 49 -10.55 -10.48 -4.09
CA TYR A 49 -11.46 -10.11 -2.99
C TYR A 49 -11.64 -11.25 -1.98
N ARG A 50 -11.87 -12.48 -2.46
CA ARG A 50 -12.02 -13.69 -1.62
C ARG A 50 -10.78 -13.91 -0.76
N MET A 51 -9.61 -13.97 -1.39
CA MET A 51 -8.36 -14.25 -0.69
C MET A 51 -8.04 -13.20 0.37
N LYS A 52 -8.36 -11.95 0.13
CA LYS A 52 -8.09 -10.86 1.07
C LYS A 52 -9.15 -10.70 2.17
N TRP A 53 -10.31 -11.35 2.06
CA TRP A 53 -11.51 -11.03 2.86
C TRP A 53 -11.87 -9.53 2.72
N ARG A 54 -11.69 -9.01 1.52
CA ARG A 54 -11.88 -7.60 1.24
C ARG A 54 -13.35 -7.30 0.95
N PRO A 55 -13.94 -6.26 1.57
CA PRO A 55 -15.28 -5.81 1.18
C PRO A 55 -15.32 -5.46 -0.32
N SER A 56 -16.34 -5.94 -1.05
CA SER A 56 -16.46 -5.78 -2.49
C SER A 56 -16.61 -4.31 -2.95
N ASN A 57 -17.02 -3.41 -2.05
CA ASN A 57 -17.12 -1.98 -2.28
C ASN A 57 -15.80 -1.21 -2.08
N ASN A 58 -14.73 -1.89 -1.68
CA ASN A 58 -13.41 -1.27 -1.50
C ASN A 58 -12.60 -1.42 -2.79
N PRO A 59 -12.39 -0.35 -3.60
CA PRO A 59 -11.84 -0.44 -4.94
C PRO A 59 -10.40 -0.95 -4.97
N LEU A 60 -9.97 -1.44 -6.14
CA LEU A 60 -8.59 -1.82 -6.42
C LEU A 60 -7.87 -0.70 -7.17
N ILE A 61 -6.54 -0.79 -7.27
CA ILE A 61 -5.72 0.09 -8.11
C ILE A 61 -5.30 -0.70 -9.34
N ALA A 62 -5.61 -0.19 -10.53
CA ALA A 62 -5.16 -0.75 -11.78
C ALA A 62 -3.70 -0.34 -12.05
N HIS A 63 -2.82 -1.32 -12.16
CA HIS A 63 -1.42 -1.16 -12.53
C HIS A 63 -1.30 -1.29 -14.04
N VAL A 64 -0.67 -0.30 -14.67
CA VAL A 64 -0.47 -0.19 -16.11
C VAL A 64 1.00 -0.03 -16.44
N LEU A 65 1.41 -0.36 -17.65
CA LEU A 65 2.80 -0.21 -18.06
C LEU A 65 3.23 1.27 -18.16
N ASP A 66 2.32 2.12 -18.65
CA ASP A 66 2.55 3.55 -18.90
C ASP A 66 1.24 4.33 -19.05
N ALA A 67 1.34 5.60 -19.44
CA ALA A 67 0.20 6.48 -19.69
C ALA A 67 -0.67 6.02 -20.88
N HIS A 68 -0.09 5.31 -21.86
CA HIS A 68 -0.87 4.74 -22.96
C HIS A 68 -1.82 3.66 -22.45
N GLY A 69 -1.32 2.69 -21.68
CA GLY A 69 -2.15 1.66 -21.04
C GLY A 69 -3.19 2.24 -20.07
N ALA A 70 -2.91 3.37 -19.43
CA ALA A 70 -3.89 4.05 -18.60
C ALA A 70 -5.06 4.61 -19.42
N ARG A 71 -4.80 5.20 -20.59
CA ARG A 71 -5.84 5.74 -21.49
C ARG A 71 -6.83 4.68 -21.99
N GLU A 72 -6.43 3.41 -22.02
CA GLU A 72 -7.30 2.30 -22.42
C GLU A 72 -8.39 1.96 -21.40
N ILE A 73 -8.22 2.36 -20.14
CA ILE A 73 -9.12 2.00 -19.04
C ILE A 73 -9.80 3.20 -18.37
N VAL A 74 -9.43 4.44 -18.77
CA VAL A 74 -10.07 5.67 -18.27
C VAL A 74 -10.93 6.33 -19.34
N GLU A 75 -11.98 7.02 -18.90
CA GLU A 75 -12.84 7.84 -19.75
C GLU A 75 -12.34 9.28 -19.67
N GLY A 76 -11.90 9.83 -20.81
CA GLY A 76 -11.32 11.17 -20.83
C GLY A 76 -9.98 11.27 -20.10
N TRP A 77 -8.98 11.74 -20.78
CA TRP A 77 -7.65 11.94 -20.22
C TRP A 77 -7.45 13.43 -19.91
N ASP A 78 -7.41 13.76 -18.61
CA ASP A 78 -7.20 15.14 -18.18
C ASP A 78 -5.77 15.60 -18.56
N PRO A 79 -5.59 16.80 -19.14
CA PRO A 79 -4.26 17.32 -19.50
C PRO A 79 -3.25 17.35 -18.34
N ARG A 80 -3.73 17.51 -17.09
CA ARG A 80 -2.89 17.45 -15.88
C ARG A 80 -2.21 16.08 -15.72
N CYS A 81 -2.82 15.02 -16.27
CA CYS A 81 -2.23 13.68 -16.24
C CYS A 81 -0.92 13.62 -17.04
N ASP A 82 -0.80 14.31 -18.17
CA ASP A 82 0.43 14.28 -18.97
C ASP A 82 1.60 14.88 -18.20
N GLU A 83 1.38 15.99 -17.51
CA GLU A 83 2.41 16.64 -16.71
C GLU A 83 2.81 15.76 -15.49
N LEU A 84 1.84 15.19 -14.81
CA LEU A 84 2.10 14.31 -13.66
C LEU A 84 2.80 13.02 -14.08
N THR A 85 2.33 12.35 -15.13
CA THR A 85 2.88 11.07 -15.56
C THR A 85 4.26 11.20 -16.18
N SER A 86 4.54 12.28 -16.92
CA SER A 86 5.87 12.53 -17.49
C SER A 86 6.97 12.74 -16.43
N ARG A 87 6.60 13.22 -15.24
CA ARG A 87 7.54 13.48 -14.13
C ARG A 87 7.58 12.38 -13.06
N LEU A 88 6.46 11.66 -12.86
CA LEU A 88 6.26 10.81 -11.70
C LEU A 88 5.94 9.35 -12.03
N TRP A 89 5.76 9.01 -13.31
CA TRP A 89 5.62 7.64 -13.77
C TRP A 89 6.81 7.22 -14.67
N PRO A 90 7.26 5.96 -14.54
CA PRO A 90 6.81 4.97 -13.57
C PRO A 90 7.22 5.35 -12.14
N GLY A 91 6.29 5.14 -11.17
CA GLY A 91 6.53 5.52 -9.78
C GLY A 91 5.31 5.50 -8.87
N PRO A 92 5.46 6.01 -7.63
CA PRO A 92 4.52 5.82 -6.54
C PRO A 92 3.37 6.85 -6.54
N LEU A 93 2.89 7.27 -7.71
CA LEU A 93 1.71 8.13 -7.86
C LEU A 93 0.55 7.34 -8.48
N THR A 94 -0.61 7.38 -7.83
CA THR A 94 -1.88 6.85 -8.30
C THR A 94 -2.82 8.00 -8.63
N LEU A 95 -3.41 7.99 -9.81
CA LEU A 95 -4.40 8.96 -10.27
C LEU A 95 -5.80 8.33 -10.22
N VAL A 96 -6.79 9.05 -9.70
CA VAL A 96 -8.19 8.67 -9.75
C VAL A 96 -8.85 9.47 -10.88
N LEU A 97 -9.46 8.74 -11.82
CA LEU A 97 -10.03 9.27 -13.05
C LEU A 97 -11.39 8.61 -13.32
N PRO A 98 -12.23 9.17 -14.20
CA PRO A 98 -13.45 8.49 -14.63
C PRO A 98 -13.13 7.14 -15.29
N ARG A 99 -13.89 6.11 -14.95
CA ARG A 99 -13.71 4.74 -15.43
C ARG A 99 -14.31 4.58 -16.83
N ARG A 100 -13.58 3.96 -17.75
CA ARG A 100 -14.15 3.54 -19.03
C ARG A 100 -15.17 2.42 -18.83
N ALA A 101 -16.26 2.42 -19.57
CA ALA A 101 -17.36 1.45 -19.44
C ALA A 101 -16.94 -0.01 -19.65
N SER A 102 -15.86 -0.25 -20.40
CA SER A 102 -15.28 -1.59 -20.63
C SER A 102 -14.65 -2.22 -19.37
N VAL A 103 -14.25 -1.42 -18.37
CA VAL A 103 -13.70 -1.95 -17.12
C VAL A 103 -14.82 -2.49 -16.24
N PRO A 104 -14.76 -3.74 -15.74
CA PRO A 104 -15.77 -4.31 -14.86
C PRO A 104 -15.96 -3.50 -13.59
N VAL A 105 -17.20 -3.33 -13.16
CA VAL A 105 -17.53 -2.56 -11.95
C VAL A 105 -16.95 -3.18 -10.67
N GLU A 106 -16.73 -4.49 -10.67
CA GLU A 106 -16.14 -5.26 -9.61
C GLU A 106 -14.68 -4.81 -9.34
N ALA A 107 -13.91 -4.50 -10.38
CA ALA A 107 -12.54 -4.04 -10.25
C ALA A 107 -12.43 -2.69 -9.52
N VAL A 108 -13.49 -1.89 -9.57
CA VAL A 108 -13.54 -0.54 -8.97
C VAL A 108 -14.49 -0.45 -7.76
N GLY A 109 -14.96 -1.58 -7.23
CA GLY A 109 -15.85 -1.61 -6.07
C GLY A 109 -17.19 -0.89 -6.31
N GLY A 110 -17.75 -0.99 -7.52
CA GLY A 110 -19.01 -0.37 -7.90
C GLY A 110 -18.93 1.14 -8.26
N ARG A 111 -17.72 1.71 -8.35
CA ARG A 111 -17.53 3.15 -8.57
C ARG A 111 -17.59 3.54 -10.04
N ALA A 112 -17.90 4.81 -10.31
CA ALA A 112 -17.77 5.42 -11.64
C ALA A 112 -16.32 5.84 -11.96
N THR A 113 -15.39 5.71 -11.00
CA THR A 113 -13.99 6.11 -11.10
C THR A 113 -13.07 4.91 -10.99
N ILE A 114 -11.87 5.03 -11.53
CA ILE A 114 -10.80 4.04 -11.44
C ILE A 114 -9.52 4.70 -10.93
N ALA A 115 -8.80 4.02 -10.06
CA ALA A 115 -7.47 4.41 -9.62
C ALA A 115 -6.43 3.70 -10.51
N VAL A 116 -5.52 4.47 -11.14
CA VAL A 116 -4.52 3.95 -12.07
C VAL A 116 -3.11 4.36 -11.66
N ARG A 117 -2.13 3.48 -11.88
CA ARG A 117 -0.72 3.71 -11.54
C ARG A 117 0.20 2.93 -12.47
N SER A 118 1.37 3.51 -12.82
CA SER A 118 2.46 2.79 -13.47
C SER A 118 3.57 2.52 -12.44
N PRO A 119 3.77 1.26 -11.97
CA PRO A 119 4.78 0.94 -10.97
C PRO A 119 6.19 1.04 -11.57
N SER A 120 7.19 1.40 -10.74
CA SER A 120 8.59 1.45 -11.16
C SER A 120 9.36 0.16 -10.89
N ASP A 121 8.83 -0.76 -10.09
CA ASP A 121 9.49 -2.03 -9.78
C ASP A 121 9.73 -2.86 -11.06
N PRO A 122 10.95 -3.36 -11.31
CA PRO A 122 11.29 -4.05 -12.55
C PRO A 122 10.55 -5.38 -12.72
N VAL A 123 10.20 -6.09 -11.64
CA VAL A 123 9.46 -7.36 -11.71
C VAL A 123 8.00 -7.08 -12.09
N ALA A 124 7.36 -6.08 -11.47
CA ALA A 124 6.01 -5.65 -11.85
C ALA A 124 5.95 -5.22 -13.31
N ARG A 125 6.95 -4.45 -13.78
CA ARG A 125 7.00 -3.98 -15.16
C ARG A 125 7.19 -5.13 -16.15
N ARG A 126 8.07 -6.10 -15.85
CA ARG A 126 8.24 -7.31 -16.68
C ARG A 126 6.95 -8.13 -16.75
N LEU A 127 6.23 -8.28 -15.64
CA LEU A 127 4.94 -8.96 -15.62
C LEU A 127 3.90 -8.25 -16.50
N LEU A 128 3.80 -6.92 -16.42
CA LEU A 128 2.93 -6.12 -17.29
C LEU A 128 3.32 -6.24 -18.78
N GLN A 129 4.62 -6.29 -19.09
CA GLN A 129 5.12 -6.51 -20.46
C GLN A 129 4.76 -7.90 -20.96
N GLU A 130 4.95 -8.95 -20.15
CA GLU A 130 4.60 -10.34 -20.49
C GLU A 130 3.10 -10.51 -20.73
N LEU A 131 2.27 -9.72 -20.06
CA LEU A 131 0.82 -9.64 -20.28
C LEU A 131 0.45 -8.82 -21.55
N GLY A 132 1.43 -8.31 -22.31
CA GLY A 132 1.17 -7.50 -23.50
C GLY A 132 0.66 -6.10 -23.18
N GLY A 133 0.89 -5.59 -21.98
CA GLY A 133 0.43 -4.28 -21.51
C GLY A 133 -0.98 -4.29 -20.89
N GLU A 134 -1.62 -5.45 -20.79
CA GLU A 134 -2.89 -5.56 -20.07
C GLU A 134 -2.73 -5.11 -18.61
N SER A 135 -3.73 -4.38 -18.10
CA SER A 135 -3.69 -3.84 -16.74
C SER A 135 -3.99 -4.89 -15.67
N ILE A 136 -3.31 -4.76 -14.52
CA ILE A 136 -3.50 -5.62 -13.34
C ILE A 136 -4.16 -4.81 -12.23
N SER A 137 -5.36 -5.19 -11.81
CA SER A 137 -6.00 -4.60 -10.63
C SER A 137 -5.52 -5.30 -9.37
N ALA A 138 -4.87 -4.55 -8.49
CA ALA A 138 -4.28 -5.08 -7.25
C ALA A 138 -4.42 -4.13 -6.06
N PRO A 139 -4.86 -4.61 -4.89
CA PRO A 139 -4.60 -4.01 -3.59
C PRO A 139 -3.24 -4.53 -3.04
N SER A 140 -2.81 -4.07 -1.85
CA SER A 140 -1.66 -4.67 -1.14
C SER A 140 -1.88 -6.16 -0.86
N ALA A 141 -0.81 -6.98 -0.83
CA ALA A 141 -0.90 -8.44 -0.70
C ALA A 141 -0.92 -8.92 0.76
N ASN A 142 -1.85 -8.39 1.58
CA ASN A 142 -2.14 -8.79 2.97
C ASN A 142 -3.63 -9.09 3.16
N ARG A 143 -4.04 -9.76 4.23
CA ARG A 143 -5.45 -9.80 4.64
C ARG A 143 -5.95 -8.39 4.94
N SER A 144 -7.20 -8.07 4.63
CA SER A 144 -7.75 -6.71 4.78
C SER A 144 -7.60 -6.18 6.22
N GLY A 145 -7.17 -4.92 6.33
CA GLY A 145 -6.96 -4.25 7.61
C GLY A 145 -5.59 -4.49 8.25
N HIS A 146 -4.87 -5.55 7.87
CA HIS A 146 -3.55 -5.88 8.41
C HIS A 146 -2.43 -5.05 7.82
N VAL A 147 -1.22 -5.18 8.39
CA VAL A 147 0.01 -4.51 7.94
C VAL A 147 0.36 -4.93 6.53
N SER A 148 0.61 -3.97 5.64
CA SER A 148 0.98 -4.25 4.25
C SER A 148 2.32 -4.99 4.14
N PRO A 149 2.50 -5.90 3.16
CA PRO A 149 3.71 -6.66 3.00
C PRO A 149 4.76 -5.89 2.19
N THR A 150 6.00 -5.90 2.66
CA THR A 150 7.16 -5.32 1.99
C THR A 150 8.18 -6.36 1.54
N LEU A 151 7.91 -7.64 1.79
CA LEU A 151 8.69 -8.80 1.40
C LEU A 151 7.77 -9.94 0.92
N ALA A 152 8.28 -10.82 0.07
CA ALA A 152 7.57 -12.03 -0.37
C ALA A 152 7.21 -12.96 0.81
N SER A 153 8.06 -13.05 1.84
CA SER A 153 7.81 -13.81 3.06
C SER A 153 6.59 -13.30 3.82
N HIS A 154 6.39 -11.97 3.90
CA HIS A 154 5.22 -11.38 4.55
C HIS A 154 3.92 -11.79 3.82
N VAL A 155 3.95 -11.87 2.48
CA VAL A 155 2.80 -12.35 1.69
C VAL A 155 2.54 -13.82 1.99
N ALA A 156 3.60 -14.66 2.00
CA ALA A 156 3.46 -16.08 2.28
C ALA A 156 2.90 -16.36 3.69
N GLU A 157 3.27 -15.55 4.68
CA GLU A 157 2.70 -15.63 6.04
C GLU A 157 1.22 -15.27 6.07
N ASP A 158 0.82 -14.17 5.43
CA ASP A 158 -0.57 -13.69 5.42
C ASP A 158 -1.50 -14.66 4.67
N PHE A 159 -0.98 -15.36 3.67
CA PHE A 159 -1.73 -16.32 2.83
C PHE A 159 -1.29 -17.77 3.01
N ALA A 160 -0.80 -18.15 4.18
CA ALA A 160 -0.26 -19.49 4.44
C ALA A 160 -1.19 -20.67 4.08
N THR A 161 -2.50 -20.44 4.04
CA THR A 161 -3.53 -21.41 3.66
C THR A 161 -3.84 -21.46 2.16
N GLU A 162 -3.36 -20.50 1.37
CA GLU A 162 -3.60 -20.42 -0.08
C GLU A 162 -2.47 -21.15 -0.81
N LEU A 163 -2.54 -22.48 -0.88
CA LEU A 163 -1.41 -23.35 -1.27
C LEU A 163 -0.90 -23.12 -2.71
N ASP A 164 -1.74 -22.64 -3.61
CA ASP A 164 -1.40 -22.44 -5.02
C ASP A 164 -1.09 -20.98 -5.37
N LEU A 165 -1.06 -20.08 -4.37
CA LEU A 165 -0.73 -18.69 -4.61
C LEU A 165 0.73 -18.57 -5.06
N MET A 166 0.95 -18.06 -6.27
CA MET A 166 2.27 -17.69 -6.75
C MET A 166 2.65 -16.30 -6.24
N ILE A 167 3.88 -16.16 -5.75
CA ILE A 167 4.46 -14.92 -5.24
C ILE A 167 5.76 -14.68 -5.99
N LEU A 168 5.84 -13.66 -6.81
CA LEU A 168 7.09 -13.24 -7.44
C LEU A 168 7.96 -12.52 -6.40
N ASN A 169 9.21 -12.98 -6.21
CA ASN A 169 10.14 -12.40 -5.25
C ASN A 169 10.93 -11.25 -5.90
N GLY A 170 10.65 -10.01 -5.56
CA GLY A 170 11.43 -8.83 -5.98
C GLY A 170 12.31 -8.26 -4.86
N GLY A 171 12.47 -8.99 -3.75
CA GLY A 171 13.16 -8.48 -2.57
C GLY A 171 12.29 -7.51 -1.77
N ARG A 172 12.92 -6.58 -1.07
CA ARG A 172 12.26 -5.57 -0.25
C ARG A 172 11.75 -4.42 -1.10
N SER A 173 10.49 -4.02 -0.90
CA SER A 173 9.92 -2.79 -1.50
C SER A 173 10.72 -1.55 -1.09
N GLU A 174 11.07 -0.69 -2.06
CA GLU A 174 11.95 0.46 -1.85
C GLU A 174 11.38 1.48 -0.86
N PHE A 175 10.11 1.83 -1.01
CA PHE A 175 9.48 2.88 -0.19
C PHE A 175 8.79 2.34 1.07
N GLY A 176 8.31 1.11 1.06
CA GLY A 176 7.68 0.47 2.20
C GLY A 176 6.32 1.06 2.63
N LEU A 177 5.80 2.07 1.92
CA LEU A 177 4.46 2.64 2.10
C LEU A 177 3.73 2.67 0.75
N GLU A 178 2.40 2.67 0.78
CA GLU A 178 1.56 2.75 -0.42
C GLU A 178 1.73 4.08 -1.15
N SER A 179 1.40 4.06 -2.44
CA SER A 179 1.44 5.22 -3.34
C SER A 179 0.61 6.40 -2.84
N THR A 180 1.02 7.59 -3.21
CA THR A 180 0.17 8.78 -3.13
C THR A 180 -1.03 8.62 -4.05
N VAL A 181 -2.23 8.97 -3.59
CA VAL A 181 -3.46 8.91 -4.40
C VAL A 181 -4.00 10.33 -4.59
N LEU A 182 -4.08 10.75 -5.85
CA LEU A 182 -4.58 12.06 -6.26
C LEU A 182 -5.84 11.90 -7.09
N ASP A 183 -6.92 12.56 -6.68
CA ASP A 183 -8.18 12.64 -7.43
C ASP A 183 -8.14 13.79 -8.42
N LEU A 184 -8.37 13.49 -9.69
CA LEU A 184 -8.47 14.44 -10.79
C LEU A 184 -9.87 14.47 -11.43
N THR A 185 -10.87 13.89 -10.78
CA THR A 185 -12.25 13.85 -11.30
C THR A 185 -12.98 15.19 -11.18
N THR A 186 -12.41 16.11 -10.41
CA THR A 186 -12.95 17.46 -10.21
C THR A 186 -11.99 18.53 -10.73
N ALA A 187 -12.49 19.75 -10.90
CA ALA A 187 -11.67 20.88 -11.36
C ALA A 187 -10.45 21.12 -10.46
N ARG A 188 -10.59 20.91 -9.15
CA ARG A 188 -9.52 21.05 -8.17
C ARG A 188 -8.99 19.68 -7.77
N PRO A 189 -7.69 19.40 -8.01
CA PRO A 189 -7.08 18.14 -7.59
C PRO A 189 -7.16 17.94 -6.09
N THR A 190 -7.48 16.72 -5.64
CA THR A 190 -7.61 16.42 -4.20
C THR A 190 -6.69 15.25 -3.81
N LEU A 191 -5.83 15.47 -2.82
CA LEU A 191 -5.00 14.41 -2.25
C LEU A 191 -5.87 13.47 -1.40
N LEU A 192 -6.16 12.27 -1.90
CA LEU A 192 -6.97 11.26 -1.20
C LEU A 192 -6.15 10.40 -0.22
N ARG A 193 -4.89 10.20 -0.48
CA ARG A 193 -4.01 9.42 0.39
C ARG A 193 -2.58 9.95 0.29
N PRO A 194 -1.97 10.42 1.38
CA PRO A 194 -0.57 10.80 1.36
C PRO A 194 0.33 9.56 1.18
N GLY A 195 1.42 9.73 0.43
CA GLY A 195 2.42 8.71 0.14
C GLY A 195 3.78 9.35 -0.10
N THR A 196 4.66 8.68 -0.87
CA THR A 196 6.03 9.15 -1.10
C THR A 196 6.12 10.34 -2.05
N VAL A 197 5.16 10.53 -2.95
CA VAL A 197 4.99 11.80 -3.66
C VAL A 197 4.29 12.77 -2.71
N THR A 198 5.01 13.79 -2.25
CA THR A 198 4.51 14.70 -1.21
C THR A 198 3.50 15.71 -1.75
N LEU A 199 2.69 16.30 -0.88
CA LEU A 199 1.76 17.37 -1.25
C LEU A 199 2.49 18.57 -1.85
N GLU A 200 3.66 18.90 -1.30
CA GLU A 200 4.51 19.98 -1.78
C GLU A 200 4.98 19.73 -3.22
N SER A 201 5.41 18.50 -3.53
CA SER A 201 5.77 18.11 -4.89
C SER A 201 4.60 18.20 -5.86
N LEU A 202 3.41 17.78 -5.45
CA LEU A 202 2.19 17.90 -6.27
C LEU A 202 1.83 19.36 -6.52
N ARG A 203 1.94 20.22 -5.51
CA ARG A 203 1.68 21.64 -5.63
C ARG A 203 2.70 22.38 -6.52
N GLN A 204 3.94 21.92 -6.56
CA GLN A 204 4.94 22.44 -7.50
C GLN A 204 4.58 22.15 -8.96
N ILE A 205 3.89 21.04 -9.23
CA ILE A 205 3.47 20.65 -10.58
C ILE A 205 2.13 21.29 -10.96
N LEU A 206 1.14 21.21 -10.09
CA LEU A 206 -0.26 21.54 -10.41
C LEU A 206 -0.72 22.89 -9.85
N GLY A 207 0.08 23.55 -9.02
CA GLY A 207 -0.34 24.72 -8.25
C GLY A 207 -1.18 24.33 -7.05
N ASP A 208 -2.50 24.53 -7.13
CA ASP A 208 -3.39 24.32 -6.00
C ASP A 208 -3.90 22.86 -5.93
N VAL A 209 -3.64 22.21 -4.79
CA VAL A 209 -4.06 20.83 -4.50
C VAL A 209 -4.71 20.81 -3.12
N ASP A 210 -5.97 20.38 -3.06
CA ASP A 210 -6.68 20.19 -1.80
C ASP A 210 -6.13 18.97 -1.05
N ALA A 211 -6.02 19.12 0.27
CA ALA A 211 -5.57 18.05 1.16
C ALA A 211 -6.37 18.11 2.46
N PRO A 212 -7.61 17.61 2.47
CA PRO A 212 -8.46 17.63 3.65
C PRO A 212 -7.83 16.85 4.81
N GLU A 213 -8.00 17.34 6.04
CA GLU A 213 -7.47 16.69 7.24
C GLU A 213 -8.17 15.36 7.53
N LEU A 214 -9.46 15.28 7.22
CA LEU A 214 -10.29 14.07 7.35
C LEU A 214 -10.73 13.64 5.95
N MET A 215 -10.19 12.52 5.50
CA MET A 215 -10.62 11.89 4.26
C MET A 215 -11.92 11.13 4.48
N GLU A 216 -12.86 11.22 3.53
CA GLU A 216 -14.04 10.35 3.54
C GLU A 216 -13.61 8.87 3.55
N GLN A 217 -14.18 8.11 4.49
CA GLN A 217 -13.90 6.69 4.59
C GLN A 217 -14.28 5.98 3.29
N GLY A 218 -13.32 5.26 2.71
CA GLY A 218 -13.53 4.53 1.47
C GLY A 218 -13.36 5.35 0.19
N ALA A 219 -12.99 6.63 0.23
CA ALA A 219 -12.72 7.44 -0.97
C ALA A 219 -11.65 6.83 -1.88
N SER A 220 -10.66 6.14 -1.30
CA SER A 220 -9.65 5.37 -2.02
C SER A 220 -9.22 4.14 -1.20
N PRO A 221 -8.47 3.17 -1.78
CA PRO A 221 -7.88 2.07 -1.01
C PRO A 221 -7.01 2.60 0.15
N GLY A 222 -7.21 2.05 1.37
CA GLY A 222 -6.43 2.42 2.55
C GLY A 222 -6.91 3.66 3.32
N THR A 223 -8.12 4.19 3.02
CA THR A 223 -8.71 5.33 3.75
C THR A 223 -9.68 4.92 4.86
N ALA A 224 -9.82 3.62 5.16
CA ALA A 224 -10.57 3.16 6.33
C ALA A 224 -9.95 3.71 7.63
N ALA A 225 -10.79 3.99 8.63
CA ALA A 225 -10.33 4.54 9.91
C ALA A 225 -9.29 3.64 10.57
N ARG A 226 -9.54 2.32 10.63
CA ARG A 226 -8.56 1.31 11.05
C ARG A 226 -8.04 0.56 9.82
N HIS A 227 -6.75 0.68 9.58
CA HIS A 227 -6.04 0.02 8.48
C HIS A 227 -4.56 -0.09 8.82
N TYR A 228 -3.81 -0.96 8.15
CA TYR A 228 -2.39 -1.20 8.42
C TYR A 228 -2.11 -1.65 9.85
N ALA A 229 -3.12 -2.21 10.51
CA ALA A 229 -3.04 -2.51 11.92
C ALA A 229 -2.31 -3.84 12.17
N PRO A 230 -1.34 -3.88 13.10
CA PRO A 230 -0.79 -5.12 13.60
C PRO A 230 -1.87 -5.92 14.35
N ARG A 231 -1.61 -7.22 14.59
CA ARG A 231 -2.49 -8.09 15.38
C ARG A 231 -2.49 -7.65 16.84
N THR A 232 -1.31 -7.32 17.35
CA THR A 232 -1.12 -6.76 18.69
C THR A 232 -1.65 -5.33 18.72
N PRO A 233 -2.49 -4.94 19.69
CA PRO A 233 -3.01 -3.58 19.79
C PRO A 233 -1.88 -2.54 19.83
N ALA A 234 -1.90 -1.58 18.91
CA ALA A 234 -0.91 -0.52 18.80
C ALA A 234 -1.45 0.80 19.37
N VAL A 235 -0.60 1.58 19.98
CA VAL A 235 -0.92 2.90 20.56
C VAL A 235 0.15 3.91 20.16
N LEU A 236 -0.28 5.02 19.57
CA LEU A 236 0.61 6.13 19.20
C LEU A 236 0.80 7.04 20.43
N ILE A 237 2.04 7.21 20.85
CA ILE A 237 2.42 7.94 22.06
C ILE A 237 3.04 9.29 21.68
N PRO A 238 2.59 10.42 22.24
CA PRO A 238 3.23 11.73 22.04
C PRO A 238 4.71 11.70 22.41
N ILE A 239 5.53 12.54 21.76
CA ILE A 239 7.00 12.57 21.88
C ILE A 239 7.49 12.52 23.35
N ASN A 240 6.86 13.26 24.27
CA ASN A 240 7.26 13.32 25.69
C ASN A 240 6.46 12.36 26.58
N GLY A 241 5.59 11.51 26.00
CA GLY A 241 4.68 10.64 26.76
C GLY A 241 5.21 9.23 27.01
N MET A 242 6.26 8.79 26.31
CA MET A 242 6.68 7.39 26.31
C MET A 242 7.03 6.86 27.70
N ARG A 243 7.80 7.62 28.48
CA ARG A 243 8.18 7.22 29.85
C ARG A 243 6.96 7.01 30.77
N ALA A 244 5.98 7.91 30.66
CA ALA A 244 4.75 7.81 31.47
C ALA A 244 3.89 6.62 30.97
N ALA A 245 3.79 6.41 29.65
CA ALA A 245 3.07 5.28 29.09
C ALA A 245 3.68 3.95 29.54
N LEU A 246 5.00 3.79 29.48
CA LEU A 246 5.70 2.59 29.94
C LEU A 246 5.50 2.31 31.42
N ALA A 247 5.51 3.35 32.26
CA ALA A 247 5.29 3.21 33.69
C ALA A 247 3.88 2.72 34.08
N LEU A 248 2.90 2.90 33.18
CA LEU A 248 1.52 2.48 33.38
C LEU A 248 1.23 1.09 32.78
N GLU A 249 2.15 0.50 32.01
CA GLU A 249 1.94 -0.80 31.39
C GLU A 249 2.42 -1.94 32.27
N PRO A 250 1.50 -2.77 32.80
CA PRO A 250 1.86 -3.84 33.75
C PRO A 250 2.44 -5.08 33.04
N ARG A 251 2.36 -5.15 31.71
CA ARG A 251 2.80 -6.30 30.89
C ARG A 251 3.85 -5.86 29.88
N PRO A 252 4.72 -6.79 29.41
CA PRO A 252 5.69 -6.47 28.37
C PRO A 252 5.05 -5.86 27.12
N CYS A 253 5.66 -4.78 26.60
CA CYS A 253 5.29 -4.10 25.38
C CYS A 253 6.46 -4.13 24.39
N ALA A 254 6.13 -4.16 23.09
CA ALA A 254 7.05 -3.77 22.04
C ALA A 254 7.00 -2.24 21.90
N VAL A 255 8.14 -1.59 21.74
CA VAL A 255 8.25 -0.12 21.72
C VAL A 255 8.99 0.30 20.45
N LEU A 256 8.27 0.83 19.46
CA LEU A 256 8.88 1.46 18.29
C LEU A 256 9.31 2.89 18.68
N CYS A 257 10.60 3.15 18.78
CA CYS A 257 11.15 4.42 19.24
C CYS A 257 12.44 4.79 18.54
N PHE A 258 12.81 6.06 18.61
CA PHE A 258 14.06 6.56 18.01
C PHE A 258 15.29 6.21 18.86
N ASP A 259 15.12 5.99 20.15
CA ASP A 259 16.20 5.62 21.06
C ASP A 259 15.73 4.53 22.06
N PRO A 260 16.07 3.26 21.81
CA PRO A 260 15.66 2.15 22.66
C PRO A 260 16.41 2.10 24.00
N SER A 261 17.48 2.87 24.22
CA SER A 261 18.23 2.90 25.47
C SER A 261 17.39 3.35 26.67
N HIS A 262 16.28 4.05 26.40
CA HIS A 262 15.33 4.52 27.41
C HIS A 262 14.17 3.55 27.67
N VAL A 263 14.14 2.39 27.01
CA VAL A 263 13.09 1.38 27.20
C VAL A 263 13.51 0.41 28.29
N PRO A 264 12.87 0.45 29.49
CA PRO A 264 13.26 -0.42 30.60
C PRO A 264 12.74 -1.85 30.40
N SER A 265 13.43 -2.83 30.99
CA SER A 265 12.89 -4.19 31.13
C SER A 265 11.58 -4.14 31.95
N PRO A 266 10.53 -4.94 31.61
CA PRO A 266 10.52 -6.07 30.65
C PRO A 266 10.09 -5.68 29.21
N HIS A 267 10.04 -4.40 28.86
CA HIS A 267 9.67 -3.94 27.53
C HIS A 267 10.81 -4.14 26.52
N THR A 268 10.48 -4.28 25.23
CA THR A 268 11.45 -4.50 24.15
C THR A 268 11.43 -3.32 23.19
N GLY A 269 12.54 -2.59 23.09
CA GLY A 269 12.71 -1.48 22.15
C GLY A 269 13.05 -1.97 20.74
N ILE A 270 12.38 -1.39 19.73
CA ILE A 270 12.66 -1.54 18.32
C ILE A 270 13.08 -0.17 17.80
N THR A 271 14.33 -0.07 17.33
CA THR A 271 14.86 1.21 16.86
C THR A 271 14.23 1.61 15.53
N MET A 272 13.70 2.83 15.47
CA MET A 272 13.18 3.44 14.26
C MET A 272 14.12 4.54 13.76
N PRO A 273 14.37 4.62 12.43
CA PRO A 273 15.22 5.65 11.86
C PRO A 273 14.65 7.08 12.07
N ARG A 274 15.54 8.07 12.22
CA ARG A 274 15.14 9.50 12.28
C ARG A 274 14.91 10.14 10.92
N ASP A 275 15.41 9.53 9.86
CA ASP A 275 15.14 9.93 8.47
C ASP A 275 13.77 9.43 8.02
N ALA A 276 12.95 10.29 7.42
CA ALA A 276 11.57 9.97 7.03
C ALA A 276 11.48 8.84 5.99
N ARG A 277 12.42 8.78 5.04
CA ARG A 277 12.44 7.77 3.98
C ARG A 277 12.81 6.40 4.55
N LEU A 278 13.83 6.35 5.38
CA LEU A 278 14.23 5.13 6.06
C LEU A 278 13.17 4.66 7.06
N TYR A 279 12.53 5.59 7.78
CA TYR A 279 11.40 5.25 8.66
C TYR A 279 10.26 4.61 7.87
N ALA A 280 9.85 5.24 6.78
CA ALA A 280 8.80 4.74 5.90
C ALA A 280 9.09 3.32 5.40
N SER A 281 10.31 3.08 4.88
CA SER A 281 10.71 1.78 4.32
C SER A 281 10.82 0.66 5.37
N THR A 282 10.98 0.99 6.66
CA THR A 282 11.09 0.01 7.74
C THR A 282 9.82 -0.15 8.57
N LEU A 283 8.86 0.77 8.46
CA LEU A 283 7.69 0.83 9.36
C LEU A 283 6.90 -0.48 9.41
N TYR A 284 6.52 -1.02 8.26
CA TYR A 284 5.69 -2.23 8.22
C TYR A 284 6.45 -3.49 8.67
N ASP A 285 7.74 -3.55 8.39
CA ASP A 285 8.60 -4.62 8.88
C ASP A 285 8.74 -4.56 10.41
N ALA A 286 8.93 -3.37 10.98
CA ALA A 286 8.99 -3.16 12.42
C ALA A 286 7.67 -3.51 13.12
N LEU A 287 6.51 -3.16 12.53
CA LEU A 287 5.20 -3.54 13.06
C LEU A 287 4.98 -5.07 13.03
N ARG A 288 5.39 -5.74 11.93
CA ARG A 288 5.33 -7.21 11.84
C ARG A 288 6.28 -7.87 12.84
N SER A 289 7.49 -7.37 12.97
CA SER A 289 8.45 -7.85 13.97
C SER A 289 7.90 -7.70 15.39
N ALA A 290 7.27 -6.57 15.71
CA ALA A 290 6.64 -6.35 17.01
C ALA A 290 5.52 -7.37 17.30
N ASP A 291 4.75 -7.78 16.28
CA ASP A 291 3.70 -8.81 16.42
C ASP A 291 4.27 -10.18 16.82
N THR A 292 5.52 -10.50 16.47
CA THR A 292 6.14 -11.79 16.80
C THR A 292 6.66 -11.87 18.23
N LEU A 293 6.79 -10.74 18.94
CA LEU A 293 7.33 -10.69 20.30
C LEU A 293 6.34 -11.20 21.39
N GLY A 294 5.09 -11.46 21.03
CA GLY A 294 4.06 -11.90 21.97
C GLY A 294 3.74 -10.88 23.08
N CYS A 295 4.02 -9.60 22.83
CA CYS A 295 3.75 -8.51 23.75
C CYS A 295 2.26 -8.19 23.86
N ALA A 296 1.88 -7.57 24.98
CA ALA A 296 0.48 -7.18 25.21
C ALA A 296 0.04 -5.99 24.33
N ARG A 297 0.99 -5.10 24.02
CA ARG A 297 0.78 -3.89 23.19
C ARG A 297 2.03 -3.52 22.42
N ILE A 298 1.84 -2.73 21.38
CA ILE A 298 2.88 -2.02 20.66
C ILE A 298 2.73 -0.53 20.96
N LEU A 299 3.71 0.07 21.63
CA LEU A 299 3.78 1.51 21.84
C LEU A 299 4.63 2.11 20.73
N ILE A 300 4.13 3.15 20.08
CA ILE A 300 4.82 3.77 18.94
C ILE A 300 5.10 5.23 19.28
N GLU A 301 6.37 5.63 19.30
CA GLU A 301 6.75 7.02 19.47
C GLU A 301 6.33 7.84 18.24
N MET A 302 5.61 8.94 18.49
CA MET A 302 5.15 9.82 17.41
C MET A 302 6.34 10.48 16.72
N PRO A 303 6.36 10.49 15.36
CA PRO A 303 7.37 11.22 14.60
C PRO A 303 7.41 12.72 14.93
N PRO A 304 8.57 13.37 14.74
CA PRO A 304 8.78 14.77 15.17
C PRO A 304 8.09 15.80 14.26
N SER A 305 7.61 15.39 13.09
CA SER A 305 6.94 16.26 12.12
C SER A 305 5.77 15.53 11.46
N ALA A 306 4.84 16.30 10.88
CA ALA A 306 3.75 15.80 10.04
C ALA A 306 3.82 16.38 8.61
N ASP A 307 4.95 16.95 8.20
CA ASP A 307 5.16 17.56 6.88
C ASP A 307 5.95 16.64 5.94
N GLY A 308 5.90 16.92 4.65
CA GLY A 308 6.58 16.12 3.64
C GLY A 308 6.19 14.63 3.72
N LEU A 309 7.19 13.75 3.68
CA LEU A 309 6.97 12.30 3.79
C LEU A 309 6.46 11.87 5.18
N TRP A 310 6.76 12.61 6.25
CA TRP A 310 6.23 12.32 7.57
C TRP A 310 4.70 12.37 7.60
N ARG A 311 4.05 13.16 6.75
CA ARG A 311 2.59 13.15 6.59
C ARG A 311 2.06 11.76 6.27
N ALA A 312 2.70 11.05 5.35
CA ALA A 312 2.31 9.68 5.00
C ALA A 312 2.57 8.70 6.15
N VAL A 313 3.72 8.81 6.82
CA VAL A 313 4.06 7.98 7.99
C VAL A 313 3.04 8.18 9.10
N VAL A 314 2.74 9.43 9.48
CA VAL A 314 1.78 9.75 10.54
C VAL A 314 0.37 9.28 10.20
N ASP A 315 -0.07 9.38 8.94
CA ASP A 315 -1.36 8.83 8.50
C ASP A 315 -1.42 7.31 8.73
N ARG A 316 -0.35 6.57 8.35
CA ARG A 316 -0.27 5.11 8.59
C ARG A 316 -0.27 4.75 10.06
N LEU A 317 0.49 5.47 10.88
CA LEU A 317 0.56 5.24 12.33
C LEU A 317 -0.78 5.50 13.02
N ARG A 318 -1.48 6.57 12.66
CA ARG A 318 -2.82 6.87 13.18
C ARG A 318 -3.82 5.76 12.86
N ARG A 319 -3.80 5.24 11.62
CA ARG A 319 -4.69 4.15 11.21
C ARG A 319 -4.31 2.80 11.84
N ALA A 320 -3.00 2.54 12.01
CA ALA A 320 -2.51 1.33 12.68
C ALA A 320 -2.88 1.30 14.17
N SER A 321 -2.97 2.47 14.82
CA SER A 321 -3.29 2.62 16.25
C SER A 321 -4.76 3.00 16.51
N ALA A 322 -5.61 3.08 15.48
CA ALA A 322 -7.04 3.33 15.68
C ALA A 322 -7.72 2.16 16.39
N SER A 323 -8.60 2.46 17.32
CA SER A 323 -9.42 1.46 18.03
C SER A 323 -10.29 0.66 17.04
N ALA A 324 -10.55 -0.60 17.36
CA ALA A 324 -11.38 -1.48 16.56
C ALA A 324 -12.87 -1.08 16.62
#